data_071d7fa3243725fd3f939922b9e8d8f8
#
_entry.id   071d7fa3243725fd3f939922b9e8d8f8
#
_cell.length_a   1.000
_cell.length_b   1.000
_cell.length_c   1.000
_cell.angle_alpha   90.00
_cell.angle_beta   90.00
_cell.angle_gamma   90.00
#
_symmetry.space_group_name_H-M   'P 1'
#
loop_
_entity.id
_entity.type
_entity.pdbx_description
1 polymer ?
#
loop_
_entity_poly.entity_id
_entity_poly.type
_entity_poly.pdbx_seq_one_letter_code
_entity_poly.pdbx_strand_id
1 'polypeptide(L)'
;MYARANAAVLTSAEIEQCIKSTILGEVYTTPKPGLVDRHDNGAHHDMNVYTFERSADAITPYLAKMFFEGYFWKRNLQNLFPRIRRTGVLAEKAMFRATGQVNTHKGLIFTMGILSACAGHCYARIRRFDTAEILASASAGSGFL
;
A
#
# COMPACT_ATOMS: atom_id res chain seq x y z
N MET A 1 -4.31 36.45 14.02
CA MET A 1 -5.37 35.81 13.26
C MET A 1 -4.71 34.74 12.40
N TYR A 2 -4.61 33.51 12.91
CA TYR A 2 -3.98 32.44 12.17
C TYR A 2 -5.03 31.91 11.18
N ALA A 3 -4.75 32.10 9.88
CA ALA A 3 -5.53 31.49 8.81
C ALA A 3 -5.51 29.97 9.02
N ARG A 4 -6.68 29.37 9.25
CA ARG A 4 -6.85 27.93 9.11
C ARG A 4 -6.51 27.60 7.67
N ALA A 5 -5.32 27.04 7.46
CA ALA A 5 -5.01 26.38 6.21
C ALA A 5 -6.12 25.34 6.00
N ASN A 6 -6.92 25.50 4.94
CA ASN A 6 -7.85 24.48 4.50
C ASN A 6 -7.04 23.20 4.30
N ALA A 7 -7.19 22.25 5.21
CA ALA A 7 -6.58 20.94 5.02
C ALA A 7 -7.19 20.39 3.72
N ALA A 8 -6.35 20.26 2.70
CA ALA A 8 -6.76 19.73 1.41
C ALA A 8 -7.44 18.37 1.63
N VAL A 9 -8.62 18.21 1.05
CA VAL A 9 -9.31 16.92 1.06
C VAL A 9 -8.54 16.01 0.12
N LEU A 10 -7.92 14.95 0.65
CA LEU A 10 -7.24 13.95 -0.14
C LEU A 10 -8.24 13.19 -1.02
N THR A 11 -8.02 13.20 -2.31
CA THR A 11 -8.83 12.45 -3.28
C THR A 11 -8.30 11.02 -3.44
N SER A 12 -9.16 10.11 -3.91
CA SER A 12 -8.76 8.74 -4.25
C SER A 12 -7.63 8.73 -5.28
N ALA A 13 -7.71 9.60 -6.29
CA ALA A 13 -6.71 9.70 -7.35
C ALA A 13 -5.33 10.11 -6.81
N GLU A 14 -5.26 11.03 -5.85
CA GLU A 14 -4.00 11.45 -5.23
C GLU A 14 -3.39 10.33 -4.39
N ILE A 15 -4.20 9.60 -3.65
CA ILE A 15 -3.74 8.44 -2.86
C ILE A 15 -3.28 7.31 -3.78
N GLU A 16 -4.02 6.98 -4.82
CA GLU A 16 -3.63 5.98 -5.82
C GLU A 16 -2.32 6.36 -6.51
N GLN A 17 -2.17 7.61 -6.93
CA GLN A 17 -0.94 8.11 -7.54
C GLN A 17 0.26 7.99 -6.61
N CYS A 18 0.10 8.36 -5.35
CA CYS A 18 1.16 8.25 -4.33
C CYS A 18 1.57 6.79 -4.12
N ILE A 19 0.61 5.89 -3.93
CA ILE A 19 0.85 4.46 -3.73
C ILE A 19 1.54 3.85 -4.95
N LYS A 20 1.01 4.10 -6.14
CA LYS A 20 1.58 3.57 -7.40
C LYS A 20 3.01 4.05 -7.61
N SER A 21 3.28 5.34 -7.41
CA SER A 21 4.61 5.91 -7.53
C SER A 21 5.60 5.28 -6.55
N THR A 22 5.16 4.98 -5.33
CA THR A 22 5.98 4.31 -4.32
C THR A 22 6.34 2.88 -4.73
N ILE A 23 5.36 2.10 -5.19
CA ILE A 23 5.57 0.72 -5.66
C ILE A 23 6.52 0.70 -6.86
N LEU A 24 6.26 1.53 -7.86
CA LEU A 24 7.09 1.58 -9.07
C LEU A 24 8.48 2.15 -8.78
N GLY A 25 8.62 3.06 -7.82
CA GLY A 25 9.92 3.55 -7.38
C GLY A 25 10.80 2.44 -6.82
N GLU A 26 10.22 1.51 -6.06
CA GLU A 26 10.93 0.31 -5.59
C GLU A 26 11.29 -0.62 -6.77
N VAL A 27 10.32 -0.92 -7.63
CA VAL A 27 10.55 -1.79 -8.80
C VAL A 27 11.67 -1.27 -9.71
N TYR A 28 11.72 0.04 -9.93
CA TYR A 28 12.70 0.66 -10.82
C TYR A 28 14.06 0.95 -10.19
N THR A 29 14.20 0.77 -8.88
CA THR A 29 15.49 0.92 -8.21
C THR A 29 16.50 -0.10 -8.75
N THR A 30 17.68 0.34 -9.17
CA THR A 30 18.75 -0.48 -9.71
C THR A 30 20.10 -0.07 -9.14
N PRO A 31 21.07 -0.98 -9.01
CA PRO A 31 20.94 -2.44 -9.17
C PRO A 31 20.28 -3.11 -7.96
N LYS A 32 19.53 -4.18 -8.20
CA LYS A 32 18.99 -5.06 -7.14
C LYS A 32 19.47 -6.50 -7.38
N PRO A 33 20.64 -6.88 -6.87
CA PRO A 33 21.21 -8.20 -7.12
C PRO A 33 20.23 -9.31 -6.73
N GLY A 34 19.95 -10.22 -7.68
CA GLY A 34 19.02 -11.35 -7.48
C GLY A 34 17.53 -11.00 -7.58
N LEU A 35 17.17 -9.74 -7.69
CA LEU A 35 15.77 -9.27 -7.80
C LEU A 35 15.52 -8.65 -9.18
N VAL A 36 14.23 -8.55 -9.55
CA VAL A 36 13.83 -7.85 -10.77
C VAL A 36 14.02 -6.36 -10.63
N ASP A 37 14.66 -5.75 -11.62
CA ASP A 37 14.75 -4.30 -11.80
C ASP A 37 14.57 -3.91 -13.27
N ARG A 38 14.87 -2.67 -13.64
CA ARG A 38 14.71 -2.19 -15.03
C ARG A 38 15.63 -2.88 -16.03
N HIS A 39 16.76 -3.44 -15.60
CA HIS A 39 17.81 -3.94 -16.47
C HIS A 39 17.95 -5.45 -16.37
N ASP A 40 17.52 -6.07 -15.27
CA ASP A 40 17.75 -7.48 -14.98
C ASP A 40 16.53 -8.13 -14.32
N ASN A 41 16.28 -9.38 -14.67
CA ASN A 41 15.24 -10.18 -14.03
C ASN A 41 15.75 -10.90 -12.76
N GLY A 42 17.01 -10.70 -12.38
CA GLY A 42 17.62 -11.37 -11.24
C GLY A 42 17.60 -12.90 -11.41
N ALA A 43 17.23 -13.60 -10.35
CA ALA A 43 17.09 -15.05 -10.35
C ALA A 43 15.74 -15.55 -10.93
N HIS A 44 14.89 -14.67 -11.45
CA HIS A 44 13.53 -15.00 -11.86
C HIS A 44 13.44 -15.26 -13.37
N HIS A 45 12.78 -16.36 -13.75
CA HIS A 45 12.48 -16.72 -15.14
C HIS A 45 11.02 -16.49 -15.52
N ASP A 46 10.14 -16.27 -14.54
CA ASP A 46 8.69 -16.17 -14.67
C ASP A 46 8.16 -14.73 -14.60
N MET A 47 9.02 -13.74 -14.30
CA MET A 47 8.63 -12.35 -14.15
C MET A 47 9.72 -11.38 -14.61
N ASN A 48 9.27 -10.21 -15.03
CA ASN A 48 10.11 -9.10 -15.46
C ASN A 48 9.49 -7.77 -14.99
N VAL A 49 10.12 -6.64 -15.32
CA VAL A 49 9.64 -5.31 -14.94
C VAL A 49 8.18 -5.06 -15.36
N TYR A 50 7.79 -5.51 -16.55
CA TYR A 50 6.40 -5.33 -17.04
C TYR A 50 5.38 -6.16 -16.25
N THR A 51 5.79 -7.33 -15.74
CA THR A 51 4.95 -8.13 -14.84
C THR A 51 4.68 -7.38 -13.54
N PHE A 52 5.69 -6.70 -12.99
CA PHE A 52 5.56 -5.86 -11.81
C PHE A 52 4.72 -4.60 -12.06
N GLU A 53 4.85 -3.96 -13.22
CA GLU A 53 4.02 -2.81 -13.59
C GLU A 53 2.54 -3.17 -13.67
N ARG A 54 2.19 -4.27 -14.34
CA ARG A 54 0.81 -4.77 -14.39
C ARG A 54 0.27 -5.11 -13.01
N SER A 55 1.11 -5.71 -12.18
CA SER A 55 0.77 -6.01 -10.79
C SER A 55 0.50 -4.75 -9.98
N ALA A 56 1.38 -3.74 -10.08
CA ALA A 56 1.22 -2.45 -9.40
C ALA A 56 -0.10 -1.78 -9.78
N ASP A 57 -0.43 -1.77 -11.08
CA ASP A 57 -1.71 -1.24 -11.57
C ASP A 57 -2.91 -1.97 -10.97
N ALA A 58 -2.83 -3.28 -10.88
CA ALA A 58 -3.93 -4.11 -10.38
C ALA A 58 -4.16 -3.95 -8.87
N ILE A 59 -3.12 -3.76 -8.06
CA ILE A 59 -3.24 -3.72 -6.60
C ILE A 59 -3.46 -2.32 -6.05
N THR A 60 -3.03 -1.28 -6.76
CA THR A 60 -3.11 0.13 -6.30
C THR A 60 -4.52 0.54 -5.84
N PRO A 61 -5.61 0.26 -6.57
CA PRO A 61 -6.96 0.65 -6.12
C PRO A 61 -7.35 0.00 -4.77
N TYR A 62 -6.90 -1.22 -4.52
CA TYR A 62 -7.17 -1.91 -3.25
C TYR A 62 -6.38 -1.32 -2.08
N LEU A 63 -5.13 -0.95 -2.31
CA LEU A 63 -4.30 -0.29 -1.29
C LEU A 63 -4.85 1.10 -0.96
N ALA A 64 -5.31 1.87 -1.97
CA ALA A 64 -6.01 3.12 -1.76
C ALA A 64 -7.32 2.93 -0.99
N LYS A 65 -8.08 1.88 -1.30
CA LYS A 65 -9.27 1.51 -0.52
C LYS A 65 -8.92 1.25 0.94
N MET A 66 -7.84 0.56 1.24
CA MET A 66 -7.39 0.32 2.62
C MET A 66 -7.05 1.62 3.34
N PHE A 67 -6.44 2.60 2.65
CA PHE A 67 -6.23 3.94 3.19
C PHE A 67 -7.54 4.57 3.63
N PHE A 68 -8.57 4.55 2.79
CA PHE A 68 -9.88 5.13 3.14
C PHE A 68 -10.65 4.29 4.17
N GLU A 69 -10.46 2.99 4.21
CA GLU A 69 -10.97 2.16 5.30
C GLU A 69 -10.41 2.62 6.65
N GLY A 70 -9.13 2.94 6.71
CA GLY A 70 -8.51 3.55 7.90
C GLY A 70 -8.97 4.98 8.16
N TYR A 71 -9.04 5.81 7.13
CA TYR A 71 -9.47 7.22 7.23
C TYR A 71 -10.87 7.38 7.83
N PHE A 72 -11.81 6.54 7.43
CA PHE A 72 -13.19 6.57 7.93
C PHE A 72 -13.41 5.73 9.19
N TRP A 73 -12.38 5.04 9.69
CA TRP A 73 -12.51 4.16 10.84
C TRP A 73 -12.66 4.94 12.14
N LYS A 74 -13.74 4.69 12.91
CA LYS A 74 -14.06 5.38 14.16
C LYS A 74 -14.04 4.47 15.41
N ARG A 75 -13.72 3.19 15.23
CA ARG A 75 -13.69 2.18 16.29
C ARG A 75 -12.25 1.87 16.72
N ASN A 76 -12.11 0.93 17.65
CA ASN A 76 -10.79 0.40 18.01
C ASN A 76 -10.04 -0.07 16.76
N LEU A 77 -8.78 0.32 16.65
CA LEU A 77 -7.94 0.05 15.49
C LEU A 77 -7.77 -1.46 15.25
N GLN A 78 -7.72 -2.27 16.32
CA GLN A 78 -7.61 -3.73 16.19
C GLN A 78 -8.76 -4.34 15.37
N ASN A 79 -9.94 -3.77 15.41
CA ASN A 79 -11.09 -4.23 14.63
C ASN A 79 -11.05 -3.82 13.14
N LEU A 80 -10.12 -2.93 12.77
CA LEU A 80 -9.87 -2.56 11.38
C LEU A 80 -9.14 -3.65 10.61
N PHE A 81 -8.22 -4.37 11.26
CA PHE A 81 -7.34 -5.33 10.57
C PHE A 81 -8.07 -6.50 9.89
N PRO A 82 -9.10 -7.12 10.49
CA PRO A 82 -9.90 -8.13 9.77
C PRO A 82 -10.56 -7.61 8.50
N ARG A 83 -10.93 -6.32 8.48
CA ARG A 83 -11.49 -5.67 7.30
C ARG A 83 -10.43 -5.45 6.22
N ILE A 84 -9.27 -4.91 6.59
CA ILE A 84 -8.14 -4.73 5.69
C ILE A 84 -7.70 -6.06 5.08
N ARG A 85 -7.66 -7.13 5.88
CA ARG A 85 -7.31 -8.47 5.41
C ARG A 85 -8.24 -8.93 4.28
N ARG A 86 -9.54 -8.68 4.37
CA ARG A 86 -10.49 -9.02 3.29
C ARG A 86 -10.17 -8.25 2.01
N THR A 87 -9.89 -6.95 2.12
CA THR A 87 -9.48 -6.13 0.96
C THR A 87 -8.13 -6.62 0.40
N GLY A 88 -7.20 -7.05 1.26
CA GLY A 88 -5.92 -7.65 0.86
C GLY A 88 -6.06 -8.92 0.05
N VAL A 89 -7.00 -9.80 0.42
CA VAL A 89 -7.32 -11.01 -0.36
C VAL A 89 -7.82 -10.65 -1.77
N LEU A 90 -8.62 -9.60 -1.89
CA LEU A 90 -9.08 -9.12 -3.20
C LEU A 90 -7.93 -8.54 -4.03
N ALA A 91 -7.02 -7.79 -3.40
CA ALA A 91 -5.80 -7.27 -4.04
C ALA A 91 -4.91 -8.42 -4.54
N GLU A 92 -4.70 -9.46 -3.73
CA GLU A 92 -3.94 -10.65 -4.11
C GLU A 92 -4.55 -11.35 -5.33
N LYS A 93 -5.86 -11.54 -5.34
CA LYS A 93 -6.57 -12.10 -6.50
C LYS A 93 -6.42 -11.24 -7.75
N ALA A 94 -6.46 -9.91 -7.62
CA ALA A 94 -6.24 -8.99 -8.73
C ALA A 94 -4.80 -9.08 -9.26
N MET A 95 -3.82 -9.16 -8.38
CA MET A 95 -2.41 -9.38 -8.72
C MET A 95 -2.24 -10.66 -9.56
N PHE A 96 -2.74 -11.79 -9.08
CA PHE A 96 -2.60 -13.06 -9.79
C PHE A 96 -3.28 -13.04 -11.17
N ARG A 97 -4.46 -12.41 -11.30
CA ARG A 97 -5.11 -12.24 -12.60
C ARG A 97 -4.28 -11.39 -13.57
N ALA A 98 -3.70 -10.30 -13.08
CA ALA A 98 -2.93 -9.38 -13.91
C ALA A 98 -1.57 -9.93 -14.35
N THR A 99 -1.00 -10.87 -13.59
CA THR A 99 0.35 -11.40 -13.81
C THR A 99 0.38 -12.82 -14.41
N GLY A 100 -0.78 -13.39 -14.74
CA GLY A 100 -0.83 -14.77 -15.20
C GLY A 100 -0.47 -15.79 -14.11
N GLN A 101 -0.96 -15.56 -12.88
CA GLN A 101 -0.74 -16.38 -11.69
C GLN A 101 0.69 -16.30 -11.11
N VAL A 102 1.44 -15.26 -11.46
CA VAL A 102 2.77 -15.04 -10.87
C VAL A 102 2.67 -14.19 -9.61
N ASN A 103 3.32 -14.63 -8.54
CA ASN A 103 3.39 -13.89 -7.28
C ASN A 103 4.47 -12.81 -7.35
N THR A 104 4.06 -11.57 -7.56
CA THR A 104 4.96 -10.41 -7.63
C THR A 104 4.98 -9.59 -6.33
N HIS A 105 3.81 -9.25 -5.79
CA HIS A 105 3.65 -8.27 -4.71
C HIS A 105 2.89 -8.78 -3.48
N LYS A 106 2.77 -10.10 -3.26
CA LYS A 106 1.98 -10.63 -2.13
C LYS A 106 2.44 -10.09 -0.76
N GLY A 107 3.74 -10.10 -0.51
CA GLY A 107 4.30 -9.54 0.73
C GLY A 107 4.09 -8.04 0.84
N LEU A 108 4.23 -7.32 -0.27
CA LEU A 108 3.97 -5.88 -0.34
C LEU A 108 2.51 -5.55 -0.07
N ILE A 109 1.55 -6.31 -0.62
CA ILE A 109 0.12 -6.12 -0.36
C ILE A 109 -0.16 -6.16 1.14
N PHE A 110 0.42 -7.13 1.84
CA PHE A 110 0.27 -7.25 3.29
C PHE A 110 0.83 -6.01 4.02
N THR A 111 2.10 -5.69 3.78
CA THR A 111 2.80 -4.59 4.47
C THR A 111 2.21 -3.23 4.12
N MET A 112 2.09 -2.92 2.83
CA MET A 112 1.56 -1.65 2.35
C MET A 112 0.07 -1.49 2.69
N GLY A 113 -0.69 -2.58 2.73
CA GLY A 113 -2.10 -2.55 3.12
C GLY A 113 -2.28 -2.07 4.55
N ILE A 114 -1.51 -2.63 5.49
CA ILE A 114 -1.52 -2.20 6.89
C ILE A 114 -1.07 -0.74 7.01
N LEU A 115 0.06 -0.39 6.39
CA LEU A 115 0.60 0.97 6.45
C LEU A 115 -0.34 1.99 5.83
N SER A 116 -0.98 1.68 4.71
CA SER A 116 -1.97 2.56 4.06
C SER A 116 -3.17 2.83 4.98
N ALA A 117 -3.70 1.80 5.61
CA ALA A 117 -4.82 1.96 6.54
C ALA A 117 -4.43 2.77 7.79
N CYS A 118 -3.26 2.51 8.36
CA CYS A 118 -2.75 3.29 9.50
C CYS A 118 -2.46 4.74 9.10
N ALA A 119 -1.95 4.99 7.89
CA ALA A 119 -1.75 6.34 7.37
C ALA A 119 -3.07 7.09 7.21
N GLY A 120 -4.11 6.44 6.66
CA GLY A 120 -5.45 7.00 6.56
C GLY A 120 -6.03 7.35 7.93
N HIS A 121 -5.89 6.45 8.90
CA HIS A 121 -6.36 6.68 10.27
C HIS A 121 -5.61 7.83 10.95
N CYS A 122 -4.29 7.90 10.82
CA CYS A 122 -3.45 8.98 11.33
C CYS A 122 -3.89 10.32 10.72
N TYR A 123 -3.99 10.39 9.39
CA TYR A 123 -4.40 11.62 8.70
C TYR A 123 -5.80 12.09 9.09
N ALA A 124 -6.75 11.19 9.30
CA ALA A 124 -8.09 11.55 9.77
C ALA A 124 -8.08 12.23 11.13
N ARG A 125 -7.15 11.85 12.03
CA ARG A 125 -7.06 12.35 13.39
C ARG A 125 -6.29 13.65 13.51
N ILE A 126 -5.11 13.76 12.88
CA ILE A 126 -4.18 14.87 13.10
C ILE A 126 -3.94 15.73 11.87
N ARG A 127 -4.56 15.41 10.73
CA ARG A 127 -4.49 16.14 9.45
C ARG A 127 -3.07 16.28 8.88
N ARG A 128 -2.19 15.34 9.23
CA ARG A 128 -0.85 15.17 8.68
C ARG A 128 -0.46 13.71 8.70
N PHE A 129 0.56 13.35 7.96
CA PHE A 129 1.20 12.05 8.06
C PHE A 129 2.33 12.13 9.09
N ASP A 130 2.25 11.29 10.12
CA ASP A 130 3.29 11.15 11.14
C ASP A 130 3.82 9.73 11.10
N THR A 131 5.05 9.56 10.67
CA THR A 131 5.65 8.25 10.46
C THR A 131 5.72 7.43 11.74
N ALA A 132 6.07 8.05 12.87
CA ALA A 132 6.17 7.35 14.15
C ALA A 132 4.78 6.84 14.60
N GLU A 133 3.73 7.66 14.47
CA GLU A 133 2.37 7.26 14.82
C GLU A 133 1.84 6.16 13.89
N ILE A 134 2.11 6.25 12.58
CA ILE A 134 1.70 5.26 11.60
C ILE A 134 2.35 3.91 11.92
N LEU A 135 3.65 3.88 12.18
CA LEU A 135 4.38 2.65 12.51
C LEU A 135 3.95 2.05 13.85
N ALA A 136 3.74 2.88 14.89
CA ALA A 136 3.25 2.44 16.18
C ALA A 136 1.84 1.81 16.05
N SER A 137 0.96 2.42 15.28
CA SER A 137 -0.39 1.90 14.99
C SER A 137 -0.35 0.58 14.23
N ALA A 138 0.53 0.45 13.25
CA ALA A 138 0.71 -0.77 12.46
C ALA A 138 1.22 -1.91 13.35
N SER A 139 2.20 -1.64 14.20
CA SER A 139 2.75 -2.62 15.15
C SER A 139 1.70 -3.09 16.17
N ALA A 140 1.00 -2.17 16.81
CA ALA A 140 -0.01 -2.49 17.83
C ALA A 140 -1.21 -3.27 17.29
N GLY A 141 -1.57 -3.06 16.02
CA GLY A 141 -2.77 -3.65 15.42
C GLY A 141 -2.52 -4.96 14.69
N SER A 142 -1.30 -5.21 14.22
CA SER A 142 -0.98 -6.40 13.42
C SER A 142 -0.77 -7.68 14.26
N GLY A 143 -0.67 -7.56 15.59
CA GLY A 143 -0.35 -8.69 16.46
C GLY A 143 1.08 -9.25 16.24
N PHE A 144 1.92 -8.52 15.50
CA PHE A 144 3.32 -8.85 15.28
C PHE A 144 4.20 -8.11 16.28
N LEU A 145 4.13 -8.49 17.52
CA LEU A 145 5.21 -8.31 18.54
C LEU A 145 5.08 -9.38 19.60
#